data_92ec354e9285575ccf6c4980fb0d54f2
#
_entry.id   92ec354e9285575ccf6c4980fb0d54f2
#
_cell.length_a   1.000
_cell.length_b   1.000
_cell.length_c   1.000
_cell.angle_alpha   90.00
_cell.angle_beta   90.00
_cell.angle_gamma   90.00
#
_symmetry.space_group_name_H-M   'P 1'
#
loop_
_entity.id
_entity.type
_entity.pdbx_description
1 polymer ?
#
loop_
_entity_poly.entity_id
_entity_poly.type
_entity_poly.pdbx_seq_one_letter_code
_entity_poly.pdbx_strand_id
1 'polypeptide(L)'
;MRGRIDRVDTSDGMALVIDYKSGKRVDSYKVGSWEAENRFQAALYMLVVERLLGLRAAGGVYVPLGKSDTPRGMVAEDVDELGSDFKDNDRLPPEEFRAKLDWALGQVRDADARMRGGELGCDPDQCAWNGGCMYPSICRCES
;
A
#
# COMPACT_ATOMS: atom_id res chain seq x y z
N MET A 1 -12.69 6.72 7.86
CA MET A 1 -12.10 6.36 6.54
C MET A 1 -13.03 5.38 5.83
N ARG A 2 -13.19 5.49 4.52
CA ARG A 2 -13.99 4.56 3.68
C ARG A 2 -13.12 4.11 2.50
N GLY A 3 -13.11 2.81 2.21
CA GLY A 3 -12.34 2.23 1.11
C GLY A 3 -13.06 1.03 0.50
N ARG A 4 -12.58 0.58 -0.64
CA ARG A 4 -13.05 -0.62 -1.34
C ARG A 4 -11.85 -1.46 -1.73
N ILE A 5 -11.87 -2.72 -1.37
CA ILE A 5 -10.87 -3.71 -1.81
C ILE A 5 -11.37 -4.30 -3.13
N ASP A 6 -10.49 -4.39 -4.13
CA ASP A 6 -10.89 -4.90 -5.45
C ASP A 6 -11.14 -6.41 -5.40
N ARG A 7 -10.23 -7.16 -4.73
CA ARG A 7 -10.36 -8.61 -4.60
C ARG A 7 -9.64 -9.12 -3.34
N VAL A 8 -10.21 -10.13 -2.72
CA VAL A 8 -9.61 -10.90 -1.64
C VAL A 8 -9.74 -12.38 -1.98
N ASP A 9 -8.62 -13.08 -2.11
CA ASP A 9 -8.57 -14.52 -2.25
C ASP A 9 -8.31 -15.15 -0.87
N THR A 10 -9.02 -16.24 -0.57
CA THR A 10 -8.93 -16.86 0.75
C THR A 10 -8.69 -18.36 0.63
N SER A 11 -7.80 -18.90 1.47
CA SER A 11 -7.55 -20.32 1.66
C SER A 11 -7.07 -20.58 3.09
N ASP A 12 -7.56 -21.61 3.72
CA ASP A 12 -7.11 -22.13 5.03
C ASP A 12 -6.93 -21.08 6.13
N GLY A 13 -7.88 -20.16 6.24
CA GLY A 13 -7.85 -19.09 7.24
C GLY A 13 -6.91 -17.93 6.90
N MET A 14 -6.34 -17.94 5.69
CA MET A 14 -5.48 -16.90 5.17
C MET A 14 -6.17 -16.08 4.08
N ALA A 15 -5.67 -14.89 3.82
CA ALA A 15 -6.17 -14.00 2.79
C ALA A 15 -5.05 -13.28 2.03
N LEU A 16 -5.17 -13.26 0.70
CA LEU A 16 -4.37 -12.44 -0.20
C LEU A 16 -5.22 -11.28 -0.71
N VAL A 17 -4.80 -10.07 -0.41
CA VAL A 17 -5.45 -8.84 -0.91
C VAL A 17 -4.88 -8.46 -2.25
N ILE A 18 -5.73 -8.21 -3.23
CA ILE A 18 -5.34 -7.85 -4.59
C ILE A 18 -5.96 -6.51 -4.96
N ASP A 19 -5.12 -5.60 -5.43
CA ASP A 19 -5.50 -4.31 -5.98
C ASP A 19 -5.05 -4.21 -7.44
N TYR A 20 -5.99 -3.96 -8.34
CA TYR A 20 -5.70 -3.89 -9.76
C TYR A 20 -5.24 -2.50 -10.19
N LYS A 21 -4.16 -2.44 -10.97
CA LYS A 21 -3.59 -1.19 -11.47
C LYS A 21 -3.63 -1.12 -13.00
N SER A 22 -4.25 -0.09 -13.54
CA SER A 22 -4.30 0.17 -14.98
C SER A 22 -3.00 0.77 -15.55
N GLY A 23 -2.08 1.18 -14.68
CA GLY A 23 -0.79 1.77 -15.06
C GLY A 23 0.19 0.76 -15.65
N LYS A 24 1.11 1.25 -16.50
CA LYS A 24 2.09 0.41 -17.22
C LYS A 24 3.29 -0.04 -16.36
N ARG A 25 3.47 0.49 -15.13
CA ARG A 25 4.64 0.24 -14.29
C ARG A 25 4.21 -0.27 -12.91
N VAL A 26 4.28 -1.58 -12.71
CA VAL A 26 4.04 -2.21 -11.39
C VAL A 26 5.31 -2.34 -10.54
N ASP A 27 6.49 -2.23 -11.13
CA ASP A 27 7.75 -2.33 -10.39
C ASP A 27 7.90 -1.27 -9.28
N SER A 28 7.25 -0.13 -9.39
CA SER A 28 7.20 0.89 -8.33
C SER A 28 6.37 0.46 -7.12
N TYR A 29 5.61 -0.63 -7.21
CA TYR A 29 4.79 -1.14 -6.10
C TYR A 29 5.48 -2.21 -5.26
N LYS A 30 6.77 -2.50 -5.53
CA LYS A 30 7.58 -3.40 -4.68
C LYS A 30 7.56 -2.94 -3.23
N VAL A 31 7.52 -3.88 -2.28
CA VAL A 31 7.44 -3.55 -0.85
C VAL A 31 8.56 -2.63 -0.36
N GLY A 32 9.76 -2.75 -0.92
CA GLY A 32 10.89 -1.91 -0.56
C GLY A 32 10.74 -0.41 -0.89
N SER A 33 9.77 -0.02 -1.73
CA SER A 33 9.49 1.40 -2.04
C SER A 33 8.31 1.98 -1.27
N TRP A 34 7.59 1.18 -0.48
CA TRP A 34 6.34 1.63 0.15
C TRP A 34 6.54 2.82 1.07
N GLU A 35 7.59 2.82 1.88
CA GLU A 35 7.88 3.92 2.82
C GLU A 35 8.24 5.20 2.09
N ALA A 36 9.18 5.12 1.14
CA ALA A 36 9.65 6.27 0.37
C ALA A 36 8.54 6.94 -0.47
N GLU A 37 7.56 6.14 -0.91
CA GLU A 37 6.47 6.61 -1.76
C GLU A 37 5.12 6.75 -1.02
N ASN A 38 5.13 6.62 0.32
CA ASN A 38 3.93 6.66 1.17
C ASN A 38 2.82 5.71 0.67
N ARG A 39 3.18 4.49 0.26
CA ARG A 39 2.26 3.48 -0.29
C ARG A 39 1.79 2.54 0.80
N PHE A 40 0.73 2.84 1.47
CA PHE A 40 0.19 2.03 2.56
C PHE A 40 -1.18 1.39 2.26
N GLN A 41 -1.74 1.57 1.07
CA GLN A 41 -3.10 1.08 0.74
C GLN A 41 -3.24 -0.43 0.92
N ALA A 42 -2.34 -1.25 0.34
CA ALA A 42 -2.42 -2.71 0.47
C ALA A 42 -2.23 -3.15 1.92
N ALA A 43 -1.31 -2.51 2.67
CA ALA A 43 -1.11 -2.80 4.09
C ALA A 43 -2.37 -2.52 4.92
N LEU A 44 -3.05 -1.41 4.66
CA LEU A 44 -4.31 -1.10 5.33
C LEU A 44 -5.41 -2.10 5.00
N TYR A 45 -5.50 -2.55 3.76
CA TYR A 45 -6.48 -3.55 3.38
C TYR A 45 -6.20 -4.91 4.04
N MET A 46 -4.94 -5.31 4.18
CA MET A 46 -4.55 -6.49 4.95
C MET A 46 -4.97 -6.37 6.42
N LEU A 47 -4.72 -5.22 7.05
CA LEU A 47 -5.18 -4.96 8.44
C LEU A 47 -6.72 -5.00 8.57
N VAL A 48 -7.45 -4.52 7.56
CA VAL A 48 -8.92 -4.60 7.53
C VAL A 48 -9.38 -6.06 7.44
N VAL A 49 -8.76 -6.85 6.59
CA VAL A 49 -9.05 -8.29 6.46
C VAL A 49 -8.80 -9.03 7.77
N GLU A 50 -7.67 -8.77 8.43
CA GLU A 50 -7.38 -9.38 9.74
C GLU A 50 -8.43 -8.99 10.80
N ARG A 51 -8.80 -7.71 10.86
CA ARG A 51 -9.70 -7.21 11.91
C ARG A 51 -11.18 -7.53 11.70
N LEU A 52 -11.64 -7.49 10.43
CA LEU A 52 -13.06 -7.64 10.13
C LEU A 52 -13.44 -9.06 9.71
N LEU A 53 -12.53 -9.79 9.08
CA LEU A 53 -12.80 -11.15 8.60
C LEU A 53 -12.18 -12.21 9.52
N GLY A 54 -11.28 -11.85 10.43
CA GLY A 54 -10.57 -12.78 11.30
C GLY A 54 -9.61 -13.71 10.53
N LEU A 55 -9.21 -13.34 9.32
CA LEU A 55 -8.28 -14.08 8.49
C LEU A 55 -6.86 -13.56 8.68
N ARG A 56 -5.86 -14.44 8.61
CA ARG A 56 -4.46 -14.04 8.58
C ARG A 56 -4.14 -13.42 7.22
N ALA A 57 -3.57 -12.23 7.19
CA ALA A 57 -3.06 -11.65 5.96
C ALA A 57 -1.81 -12.42 5.49
N ALA A 58 -1.92 -13.05 4.33
CA ALA A 58 -0.83 -13.73 3.65
C ALA A 58 -0.09 -12.83 2.66
N GLY A 59 -0.74 -11.74 2.21
CA GLY A 59 -0.12 -10.76 1.35
C GLY A 59 -1.07 -9.67 0.88
N GLY A 60 -0.46 -8.60 0.36
CA GLY A 60 -1.16 -7.51 -0.31
C GLY A 60 -0.40 -7.10 -1.56
N VAL A 61 -1.00 -7.31 -2.73
CA VAL A 61 -0.32 -7.20 -4.01
C VAL A 61 -1.06 -6.31 -5.00
N TYR A 62 -0.30 -5.69 -5.87
CA TYR A 62 -0.76 -4.88 -6.98
C TYR A 62 -0.58 -5.66 -8.28
N VAL A 63 -1.67 -5.87 -9.00
CA VAL A 63 -1.70 -6.65 -10.24
C VAL A 63 -1.96 -5.71 -11.42
N PRO A 64 -1.08 -5.69 -12.45
CA PRO A 64 -1.29 -4.86 -13.62
C PRO A 64 -2.44 -5.40 -14.48
N LEU A 65 -3.30 -4.50 -14.94
CA LEU A 65 -4.30 -4.81 -15.96
C LEU A 65 -3.68 -4.68 -17.37
N GLY A 66 -3.71 -5.74 -18.13
CA GLY A 66 -3.40 -5.70 -19.57
C GLY A 66 -1.99 -6.08 -20.01
N LYS A 67 -1.11 -6.55 -19.11
CA LYS A 67 0.18 -7.17 -19.44
C LYS A 67 0.49 -8.30 -18.47
N SER A 68 1.33 -9.26 -18.94
CA SER A 68 1.84 -10.38 -18.15
C SER A 68 2.98 -9.97 -17.20
N ASP A 69 2.89 -8.81 -16.58
CA ASP A 69 3.89 -8.42 -15.60
C ASP A 69 3.61 -9.14 -14.27
N THR A 70 4.68 -9.54 -13.61
CA THR A 70 4.61 -10.16 -12.28
C THR A 70 3.95 -9.22 -11.28
N PRO A 71 3.00 -9.67 -10.47
CA PRO A 71 2.45 -8.90 -9.37
C PRO A 71 3.56 -8.38 -8.44
N ARG A 72 3.38 -7.21 -7.88
CA ARG A 72 4.33 -6.61 -6.93
C ARG A 72 3.61 -6.23 -5.64
N GLY A 73 4.31 -6.28 -4.53
CA GLY A 73 3.71 -5.92 -3.26
C GLY A 73 4.44 -6.53 -2.09
N MET A 74 3.70 -7.08 -1.15
CA MET A 74 4.22 -7.74 0.04
C MET A 74 3.51 -9.07 0.24
N VAL A 75 4.28 -10.15 0.37
CA VAL A 75 3.78 -11.49 0.69
C VAL A 75 4.58 -12.08 1.85
N ALA A 76 3.91 -12.87 2.69
CA ALA A 76 4.55 -13.55 3.79
C ALA A 76 5.43 -14.71 3.27
N GLU A 77 6.65 -14.79 3.75
CA GLU A 77 7.62 -15.82 3.33
C GLU A 77 7.20 -17.23 3.78
N ASP A 78 6.50 -17.33 4.90
CA ASP A 78 6.05 -18.58 5.50
C ASP A 78 4.73 -19.13 4.91
N VAL A 79 4.29 -18.62 3.75
CA VAL A 79 3.09 -19.07 3.06
C VAL A 79 3.47 -19.64 1.69
N ASP A 80 3.61 -20.95 1.62
CA ASP A 80 4.03 -21.66 0.39
C ASP A 80 2.93 -21.69 -0.69
N GLU A 81 1.66 -21.61 -0.29
CA GLU A 81 0.50 -21.80 -1.19
C GLU A 81 0.19 -20.58 -2.08
N LEU A 82 0.88 -19.47 -1.90
CA LEU A 82 0.65 -18.23 -2.67
C LEU A 82 1.14 -18.30 -4.12
N GLY A 83 1.72 -19.43 -4.54
CA GLY A 83 2.25 -19.61 -5.89
C GLY A 83 3.64 -19.03 -6.11
N SER A 84 4.24 -19.38 -7.24
CA SER A 84 5.62 -19.02 -7.61
C SER A 84 5.76 -17.65 -8.29
N ASP A 85 4.66 -16.92 -8.47
CA ASP A 85 4.63 -15.74 -9.34
C ASP A 85 5.11 -14.44 -8.65
N PHE A 86 5.51 -14.52 -7.38
CA PHE A 86 6.00 -13.37 -6.62
C PHE A 86 7.53 -13.32 -6.63
N LYS A 87 8.09 -12.12 -6.77
CA LYS A 87 9.54 -11.94 -6.69
C LYS A 87 10.02 -12.13 -5.26
N ASP A 88 11.22 -12.70 -5.10
CA ASP A 88 11.83 -12.97 -3.79
C ASP A 88 11.92 -11.72 -2.91
N ASN A 89 12.21 -10.58 -3.50
CA ASN A 89 12.30 -9.31 -2.77
C ASN A 89 10.95 -8.68 -2.39
N ASP A 90 9.84 -9.32 -2.71
CA ASP A 90 8.50 -8.98 -2.23
C ASP A 90 8.03 -9.97 -1.13
N ARG A 91 8.83 -11.03 -0.84
CA ARG A 91 8.62 -11.97 0.25
C ARG A 91 9.31 -11.45 1.52
N LEU A 92 8.58 -11.34 2.60
CA LEU A 92 9.10 -10.86 3.87
C LEU A 92 8.96 -11.92 4.97
N PRO A 93 9.99 -12.04 5.84
CA PRO A 93 9.88 -12.78 7.08
C PRO A 93 8.72 -12.26 7.93
N PRO A 94 8.11 -13.10 8.80
CA PRO A 94 6.93 -12.72 9.59
C PRO A 94 7.11 -11.44 10.41
N GLU A 95 8.31 -11.21 10.97
CA GLU A 95 8.61 -10.01 11.75
C GLU A 95 8.62 -8.75 10.88
N GLU A 96 9.28 -8.79 9.72
CA GLU A 96 9.32 -7.66 8.78
C GLU A 96 7.96 -7.39 8.17
N PHE A 97 7.21 -8.45 7.85
CA PHE A 97 5.84 -8.35 7.37
C PHE A 97 4.95 -7.60 8.38
N ARG A 98 5.02 -7.98 9.65
CA ARG A 98 4.26 -7.31 10.72
C ARG A 98 4.72 -5.86 10.90
N ALA A 99 6.01 -5.60 10.90
CA ALA A 99 6.55 -4.25 11.01
C ALA A 99 6.03 -3.31 9.91
N LYS A 100 5.88 -3.80 8.66
CA LYS A 100 5.28 -3.03 7.56
C LYS A 100 3.81 -2.71 7.78
N LEU A 101 3.03 -3.65 8.34
CA LEU A 101 1.64 -3.40 8.69
C LEU A 101 1.51 -2.36 9.82
N ASP A 102 2.37 -2.45 10.83
CA ASP A 102 2.38 -1.53 11.96
C ASP A 102 2.83 -0.13 11.53
N TRP A 103 3.82 -0.03 10.63
CA TRP A 103 4.20 1.22 10.00
C TRP A 103 3.01 1.88 9.28
N ALA A 104 2.31 1.13 8.43
CA ALA A 104 1.16 1.67 7.69
C ALA A 104 0.04 2.16 8.62
N LEU A 105 -0.22 1.43 9.71
CA LEU A 105 -1.17 1.83 10.73
C LEU A 105 -0.72 3.13 11.44
N GLY A 106 0.58 3.25 11.72
CA GLY A 106 1.19 4.45 12.27
C GLY A 106 0.96 5.66 11.39
N GLN A 107 1.23 5.55 10.08
CA GLN A 107 1.02 6.64 9.12
C GLN A 107 -0.43 7.14 9.12
N VAL A 108 -1.40 6.23 9.17
CA VAL A 108 -2.82 6.63 9.20
C VAL A 108 -3.20 7.30 10.52
N ARG A 109 -2.69 6.81 11.64
CA ARG A 109 -2.95 7.42 12.96
C ARG A 109 -2.34 8.82 13.05
N ASP A 110 -1.14 8.99 12.54
CA ASP A 110 -0.47 10.29 12.50
C ASP A 110 -1.25 11.27 11.61
N ALA A 111 -1.62 10.85 10.40
CA ALA A 111 -2.43 11.66 9.50
C ALA A 111 -3.79 12.04 10.14
N ASP A 112 -4.47 11.11 10.81
CA ASP A 112 -5.74 11.41 11.51
C ASP A 112 -5.53 12.40 12.65
N ALA A 113 -4.47 12.26 13.44
CA ALA A 113 -4.14 13.18 14.53
C ALA A 113 -3.85 14.59 14.01
N ARG A 114 -3.02 14.71 12.97
CA ARG A 114 -2.69 15.99 12.33
C ARG A 114 -3.92 16.66 11.75
N MET A 115 -4.76 15.93 11.01
CA MET A 115 -6.02 16.46 10.47
C MET A 115 -6.97 16.95 11.57
N ARG A 116 -7.10 16.21 12.67
CA ARG A 116 -7.92 16.62 13.82
C ARG A 116 -7.32 17.81 14.57
N GLY A 117 -6.00 17.92 14.57
CA GLY A 117 -5.26 19.07 15.10
C GLY A 117 -5.35 20.34 14.22
N GLY A 118 -5.99 20.25 13.04
CA GLY A 118 -6.09 21.37 12.10
C GLY A 118 -4.85 21.57 11.25
N GLU A 119 -3.92 20.63 11.24
CA GLU A 119 -2.74 20.67 10.39
C GLU A 119 -3.10 20.28 8.95
N LEU A 120 -3.61 21.23 8.20
CA LEU A 120 -4.01 21.09 6.80
C LEU A 120 -3.07 21.83 5.85
N GLY A 121 -1.82 22.00 6.24
CA GLY A 121 -0.79 22.63 5.42
C GLY A 121 -0.55 21.85 4.13
N CYS A 122 -0.23 22.59 3.07
CA CYS A 122 0.25 21.97 1.84
C CYS A 122 1.67 21.44 2.04
N ASP A 123 2.00 20.35 1.36
CA ASP A 123 3.33 19.75 1.35
C ASP A 123 4.11 20.25 0.12
N PRO A 124 4.98 21.27 0.27
CA PRO A 124 5.67 21.90 -0.85
C PRO A 124 6.67 20.99 -1.56
N ASP A 125 7.16 19.95 -0.92
CA ASP A 125 8.12 19.02 -1.54
C ASP A 125 7.52 18.25 -2.72
N GLN A 126 6.22 18.10 -2.77
CA GLN A 126 5.51 17.49 -3.90
C GLN A 126 5.16 18.48 -5.02
N CYS A 127 5.16 19.79 -4.73
CA CYS A 127 4.71 20.82 -5.67
C CYS A 127 5.75 21.21 -6.72
N ALA A 128 7.03 20.97 -6.47
CA ALA A 128 8.15 21.39 -7.31
C ALA A 128 8.45 20.43 -8.48
N TRP A 129 7.81 19.27 -8.55
CA TRP A 129 8.08 18.29 -9.59
C TRP A 129 7.29 18.62 -10.86
N ASN A 130 7.98 18.72 -12.00
CA ASN A 130 7.45 19.04 -13.34
C ASN A 130 7.08 20.50 -13.64
N GLY A 131 7.79 21.47 -13.06
CA GLY A 131 7.71 22.86 -13.54
C GLY A 131 6.59 23.69 -12.94
N GLY A 132 6.06 23.31 -11.79
CA GLY A 132 5.14 24.14 -11.02
C GLY A 132 3.83 23.41 -10.63
N CYS A 133 3.16 23.98 -9.63
CA CYS A 133 1.87 23.48 -9.17
C CYS A 133 0.78 23.72 -10.23
N MET A 134 0.01 22.69 -10.57
CA MET A 134 -1.15 22.82 -11.46
C MET A 134 -2.29 23.66 -10.84
N TYR A 135 -2.22 23.92 -9.53
CA TYR A 135 -3.27 24.63 -8.78
C TYR A 135 -2.71 25.75 -7.88
N PRO A 136 -1.87 26.66 -8.41
CA PRO A 136 -1.20 27.67 -7.57
C PRO A 136 -2.19 28.61 -6.88
N SER A 137 -3.34 28.88 -7.50
CA SER A 137 -4.38 29.76 -6.95
C SER A 137 -5.18 29.13 -5.81
N ILE A 138 -5.19 27.80 -5.68
CA ILE A 138 -5.93 27.07 -4.64
C ILE A 138 -5.01 26.66 -3.51
N CYS A 139 -3.79 26.27 -3.84
CA CYS A 139 -2.86 25.65 -2.91
C CYS A 139 -2.29 26.62 -1.87
N ARG A 140 -2.23 27.95 -2.16
CA ARG A 140 -1.64 28.96 -1.27
C ARG A 140 -0.24 28.60 -0.72
N CYS A 141 0.48 27.70 -1.39
CA CYS A 141 1.90 27.52 -1.13
C CYS A 141 2.63 28.79 -1.56
N GLU A 142 3.17 29.49 -0.61
CA GLU A 142 4.15 30.54 -0.90
C GLU A 142 5.44 29.84 -1.37
N SER A 143 5.84 30.11 -2.62
CA SER A 143 7.09 29.65 -3.21
C SER A 143 8.26 30.46 -2.71
#